data_3d9b431bfe87f6a818f6f8ebf88baca6
#
_entry.id   3d9b431bfe87f6a818f6f8ebf88baca6
#
_cell.length_a   1.000
_cell.length_b   1.000
_cell.length_c   1.000
_cell.angle_alpha   90.00
_cell.angle_beta   90.00
_cell.angle_gamma   90.00
#
_symmetry.space_group_name_H-M   'P 1'
#
loop_
_entity.id
_entity.type
_entity.pdbx_description
1 polymer ?
#
loop_
_entity_poly.entity_id
_entity_poly.type
_entity_poly.pdbx_seq_one_letter_code
_entity_poly.pdbx_strand_id
1 'polypeptide(L)'
;MDMERIYDEHAVRLYNVSLRILGDSCEAEEVMHDSLLQYYGMKDKSGIQDIRKWLSSVCIRKSIDRLRKLKRFKDFLEDYEDPAMDDTEYEDLALDVENIRKALSYVPDSSRLILTLHLFEGYDYQEISQITGIKEVTVRSLYLRGKRKLAEYLRNRPWTD
;
A
#
# COMPACT_ATOMS: atom_id res chain seq x y z
N MET A 1 17.65 -19.18 12.41
CA MET A 1 17.91 -18.06 11.51
C MET A 1 18.21 -16.82 12.33
N ASP A 2 19.26 -16.15 11.95
CA ASP A 2 19.75 -14.96 12.63
C ASP A 2 18.79 -13.79 12.43
N MET A 3 18.41 -13.14 13.53
CA MET A 3 17.52 -11.97 13.53
C MET A 3 18.09 -10.83 12.70
N GLU A 4 19.39 -10.61 12.78
CA GLU A 4 20.08 -9.56 12.03
C GLU A 4 19.96 -9.76 10.53
N ARG A 5 20.10 -10.99 10.07
CA ARG A 5 19.95 -11.35 8.66
C ARG A 5 18.53 -11.12 8.15
N ILE A 6 17.53 -11.51 8.92
CA ILE A 6 16.10 -11.28 8.58
C ILE A 6 15.82 -9.79 8.48
N TYR A 7 16.32 -9.00 9.42
CA TYR A 7 16.19 -7.55 9.40
C TYR A 7 16.84 -6.96 8.14
N ASP A 8 18.07 -7.31 7.86
CA ASP A 8 18.81 -6.77 6.71
C ASP A 8 18.15 -7.11 5.37
N GLU A 9 17.57 -8.30 5.25
CA GLU A 9 16.90 -8.72 4.02
C GLU A 9 15.53 -8.09 3.81
N HIS A 10 14.80 -7.76 4.87
CA HIS A 10 13.37 -7.43 4.76
C HIS A 10 12.98 -6.04 5.27
N ALA A 11 13.75 -5.40 6.14
CA ALA A 11 13.34 -4.17 6.80
C ALA A 11 13.02 -3.03 5.83
N VAL A 12 13.90 -2.78 4.86
CA VAL A 12 13.72 -1.67 3.90
C VAL A 12 12.47 -1.89 3.05
N ARG A 13 12.25 -3.11 2.59
CA ARG A 13 11.08 -3.45 1.77
C ARG A 13 9.78 -3.26 2.57
N LEU A 14 9.74 -3.76 3.80
CA LEU A 14 8.57 -3.60 4.67
C LEU A 14 8.29 -2.13 5.00
N TYR A 15 9.34 -1.38 5.30
CA TYR A 15 9.24 0.05 5.52
C TYR A 15 8.63 0.76 4.30
N ASN A 16 9.11 0.44 3.09
CA ASN A 16 8.63 1.07 1.86
C ASN A 16 7.17 0.71 1.56
N VAL A 17 6.76 -0.53 1.79
CA VAL A 17 5.35 -0.96 1.66
C VAL A 17 4.47 -0.14 2.61
N SER A 18 4.83 -0.09 3.87
CA SER A 18 4.08 0.63 4.88
C SER A 18 4.06 2.14 4.63
N LEU A 19 5.17 2.71 4.18
CA LEU A 19 5.27 4.13 3.85
C LEU A 19 4.32 4.51 2.71
N ARG A 20 4.23 3.66 1.67
CA ARG A 20 3.27 3.91 0.58
C ARG A 20 1.81 3.87 1.08
N ILE A 21 1.51 3.00 2.01
CA ILE A 21 0.16 2.87 2.57
C ILE A 21 -0.15 4.02 3.54
N LEU A 22 0.75 4.31 4.47
CA LEU A 22 0.51 5.26 5.56
C LEU A 22 0.89 6.70 5.25
N GLY A 23 1.86 6.91 4.39
CA GLY A 23 2.33 8.24 4.04
C GLY A 23 3.09 8.96 5.16
N ASP A 24 3.46 8.27 6.22
CA ASP A 24 4.12 8.82 7.40
C ASP A 24 5.31 7.92 7.76
N SER A 25 6.50 8.51 7.83
CA SER A 25 7.73 7.75 8.05
C SER A 25 7.81 7.14 9.45
N CYS A 26 7.32 7.84 10.46
CA CYS A 26 7.32 7.34 11.84
C CYS A 26 6.39 6.14 11.99
N GLU A 27 5.18 6.24 11.46
CA GLU A 27 4.20 5.15 11.47
C GLU A 27 4.71 3.95 10.67
N ALA A 28 5.31 4.18 9.52
CA ALA A 28 5.87 3.13 8.67
C ALA A 28 7.00 2.38 9.37
N GLU A 29 7.87 3.10 10.07
CA GLU A 29 8.97 2.49 10.83
C GLU A 29 8.43 1.61 11.95
N GLU A 30 7.43 2.08 12.70
CA GLU A 30 6.80 1.29 13.75
C GLU A 30 6.18 0.01 13.22
N VAL A 31 5.44 0.09 12.12
CA VAL A 31 4.79 -1.08 11.50
C VAL A 31 5.85 -2.07 11.01
N MET A 32 6.92 -1.58 10.40
CA MET A 32 8.03 -2.44 9.96
C MET A 32 8.61 -3.21 11.14
N HIS A 33 8.93 -2.52 12.23
CA HIS A 33 9.49 -3.15 13.43
C HIS A 33 8.50 -4.14 14.05
N ASP A 34 7.24 -3.77 14.18
CA ASP A 34 6.20 -4.64 14.74
C ASP A 34 6.02 -5.92 13.92
N SER A 35 6.13 -5.82 12.60
CA SER A 35 6.02 -6.97 11.70
C SER A 35 7.18 -7.97 11.94
N LEU A 36 8.40 -7.46 12.06
CA LEU A 36 9.56 -8.28 12.34
C LEU A 36 9.50 -8.88 13.75
N LEU A 37 9.06 -8.10 14.73
CA LEU A 37 8.90 -8.58 16.11
C LEU A 37 7.86 -9.71 16.19
N GLN A 38 6.79 -9.62 15.42
CA GLN A 38 5.79 -10.68 15.37
C GLN A 38 6.41 -11.99 14.84
N TYR A 39 7.23 -11.91 13.81
CA TYR A 39 7.96 -13.06 13.27
C TYR A 39 8.89 -13.67 14.33
N TYR A 40 9.70 -12.84 14.98
CA TYR A 40 10.66 -13.31 15.99
C TYR A 40 9.97 -13.93 17.20
N GLY A 41 8.80 -13.42 17.57
CA GLY A 41 8.03 -13.92 18.72
C GLY A 41 7.28 -15.20 18.47
N MET A 42 7.23 -15.68 17.25
CA MET A 42 6.56 -16.95 16.94
C MET A 42 7.38 -18.13 17.44
N LYS A 43 6.74 -19.00 18.24
CA LYS A 43 7.39 -20.22 18.74
C LYS A 43 7.53 -21.29 17.66
N ASP A 44 6.52 -21.41 16.80
CA ASP A 44 6.51 -22.36 15.68
C ASP A 44 6.39 -21.60 14.37
N LYS A 45 7.46 -21.66 13.57
CA LYS A 45 7.55 -21.03 12.26
C LYS A 45 7.40 -22.03 11.11
N SER A 46 7.06 -23.30 11.43
CA SER A 46 7.01 -24.37 10.42
C SER A 46 5.92 -24.16 9.38
N GLY A 47 4.86 -23.42 9.71
CA GLY A 47 3.78 -23.08 8.78
C GLY A 47 4.12 -22.00 7.75
N ILE A 48 5.27 -21.34 7.93
CA ILE A 48 5.70 -20.26 7.02
C ILE A 48 6.55 -20.87 5.91
N GLN A 49 5.98 -21.00 4.71
CA GLN A 49 6.70 -21.52 3.55
C GLN A 49 7.54 -20.44 2.87
N ASP A 50 7.05 -19.20 2.87
CA ASP A 50 7.71 -18.05 2.25
C ASP A 50 7.70 -16.89 3.24
N ILE A 51 8.86 -16.62 3.81
CA ILE A 51 9.05 -15.55 4.81
C ILE A 51 8.72 -14.18 4.22
N ARG A 52 9.13 -13.94 2.98
CA ARG A 52 8.89 -12.66 2.31
C ARG A 52 7.39 -12.37 2.18
N LYS A 53 6.63 -13.34 1.70
CA LYS A 53 5.18 -13.21 1.57
C LYS A 53 4.49 -13.06 2.93
N TRP A 54 4.92 -13.83 3.89
CA TRP A 54 4.35 -13.78 5.24
C TRP A 54 4.57 -12.40 5.87
N LEU A 55 5.79 -11.88 5.82
CA LEU A 55 6.12 -10.57 6.36
C LEU A 55 5.38 -9.45 5.63
N SER A 56 5.27 -9.53 4.30
CA SER A 56 4.51 -8.56 3.50
C SER A 56 3.03 -8.55 3.91
N SER A 57 2.42 -9.71 4.08
CA SER A 57 1.02 -9.83 4.52
C SER A 57 0.80 -9.23 5.90
N VAL A 58 1.69 -9.52 6.83
CA VAL A 58 1.62 -8.97 8.20
C VAL A 58 1.76 -7.45 8.17
N CYS A 59 2.74 -6.96 7.43
CA CYS A 59 3.01 -5.53 7.31
C CYS A 59 1.82 -4.79 6.70
N ILE A 60 1.23 -5.34 5.65
CA ILE A 60 0.05 -4.75 4.99
C ILE A 60 -1.13 -4.68 5.96
N ARG A 61 -1.43 -5.78 6.67
CA ARG A 61 -2.53 -5.81 7.64
C ARG A 61 -2.33 -4.80 8.77
N LYS A 62 -1.12 -4.73 9.30
CA LYS A 62 -0.79 -3.76 10.35
C LYS A 62 -0.90 -2.32 9.86
N SER A 63 -0.49 -2.06 8.61
CA SER A 63 -0.62 -0.75 8.00
C SER A 63 -2.09 -0.35 7.83
N ILE A 64 -2.94 -1.27 7.38
CA ILE A 64 -4.38 -1.04 7.25
C ILE A 64 -5.02 -0.78 8.61
N ASP A 65 -4.66 -1.57 9.62
CA ASP A 65 -5.15 -1.38 10.99
C ASP A 65 -4.76 -0.01 11.53
N ARG A 66 -3.56 0.44 11.22
CA ARG A 66 -3.06 1.77 11.62
C ARG A 66 -3.86 2.88 10.93
N LEU A 67 -4.15 2.75 9.64
CA LEU A 67 -5.01 3.70 8.91
C LEU A 67 -6.38 3.82 9.56
N ARG A 68 -6.98 2.71 9.95
CA ARG A 68 -8.28 2.68 10.61
C ARG A 68 -8.25 3.40 11.95
N LYS A 69 -7.20 3.20 12.73
CA LYS A 69 -7.00 3.88 14.02
C LYS A 69 -6.83 5.38 13.86
N LEU A 70 -6.21 5.82 12.78
CA LEU A 70 -6.03 7.24 12.48
C LEU A 70 -7.30 7.89 11.93
N LYS A 71 -8.37 7.13 11.73
CA LYS A 71 -9.68 7.53 11.21
C LYS A 71 -9.70 8.05 9.77
N ARG A 72 -8.55 8.35 9.17
CA ARG A 72 -8.47 8.91 7.82
C ARG A 72 -9.12 8.00 6.78
N PHE A 73 -8.86 6.71 6.88
CA PHE A 73 -9.40 5.71 5.96
C PHE A 73 -10.93 5.60 6.06
N LYS A 74 -11.44 5.55 7.29
CA LYS A 74 -12.88 5.45 7.55
C LYS A 74 -13.62 6.68 7.07
N ASP A 75 -13.15 7.86 7.42
CA ASP A 75 -13.76 9.13 7.02
C ASP A 75 -13.81 9.26 5.51
N PHE A 76 -12.75 8.85 4.82
CA PHE A 76 -12.70 8.89 3.37
C PHE A 76 -13.70 7.93 2.73
N LEU A 77 -13.85 6.72 3.27
CA LEU A 77 -14.79 5.72 2.75
C LEU A 77 -16.24 6.11 2.98
N GLU A 78 -16.55 6.77 4.10
CA GLU A 78 -17.89 7.26 4.41
C GLU A 78 -18.34 8.36 3.45
N ASP A 79 -17.40 9.20 3.02
CA ASP A 79 -17.66 10.30 2.09
C ASP A 79 -17.51 9.90 0.62
N TYR A 80 -17.15 8.64 0.36
CA TYR A 80 -16.89 8.18 -0.99
C TYR A 80 -18.17 7.88 -1.72
N GLU A 81 -18.49 8.72 -2.70
CA GLU A 81 -19.52 8.45 -3.70
C GLU A 81 -18.83 7.79 -4.90
N ASP A 82 -19.40 6.68 -5.36
CA ASP A 82 -18.85 5.91 -6.46
C ASP A 82 -19.32 6.53 -7.80
N PRO A 83 -18.56 7.48 -8.37
CA PRO A 83 -18.94 8.04 -9.67
C PRO A 83 -18.75 7.00 -10.76
N ALA A 84 -19.65 6.98 -11.72
CA ALA A 84 -19.50 6.16 -12.91
C ALA A 84 -18.14 6.49 -13.55
N MET A 85 -17.21 5.56 -13.47
CA MET A 85 -15.86 5.75 -13.96
C MET A 85 -15.77 5.25 -15.40
N ASP A 86 -15.29 6.14 -16.25
CA ASP A 86 -14.94 5.81 -17.62
C ASP A 86 -13.65 4.98 -17.61
N ASP A 87 -13.67 3.83 -18.26
CA ASP A 87 -12.49 2.98 -18.43
C ASP A 87 -11.51 3.55 -19.47
N THR A 88 -11.22 4.84 -19.38
CA THR A 88 -10.21 5.44 -20.26
C THR A 88 -8.83 4.94 -19.86
N GLU A 89 -8.20 4.22 -20.78
CA GLU A 89 -6.82 3.82 -20.62
C GLU A 89 -5.94 5.07 -20.64
N TYR A 90 -5.29 5.32 -19.51
CA TYR A 90 -4.23 6.31 -19.47
C TYR A 90 -2.95 5.68 -19.98
N GLU A 91 -2.24 6.41 -20.85
CA GLU A 91 -0.94 5.98 -21.35
C GLU A 91 0.00 5.62 -20.22
N ASP A 92 0.75 4.55 -20.41
CA ASP A 92 1.83 4.18 -19.49
C ASP A 92 2.87 5.30 -19.46
N LEU A 93 2.85 6.06 -18.40
CA LEU A 93 3.86 7.09 -18.16
C LEU A 93 5.12 6.40 -17.64
N ALA A 94 6.27 6.75 -18.23
CA ALA A 94 7.56 6.27 -17.74
C ALA A 94 7.77 6.84 -16.33
N LEU A 95 7.59 5.98 -15.34
CA LEU A 95 7.61 6.36 -13.93
C LEU A 95 8.94 5.94 -13.31
N ASP A 96 9.74 6.89 -12.86
CA ASP A 96 10.83 6.54 -11.97
C ASP A 96 10.30 6.43 -10.52
N VAL A 97 11.02 5.71 -9.69
CA VAL A 97 10.59 5.36 -8.33
C VAL A 97 10.35 6.59 -7.47
N GLU A 98 11.17 7.62 -7.61
CA GLU A 98 11.06 8.84 -6.80
C GLU A 98 9.88 9.71 -7.20
N ASN A 99 9.60 9.80 -8.49
CA ASN A 99 8.46 10.53 -9.01
C ASN A 99 7.15 9.86 -8.61
N ILE A 100 7.09 8.54 -8.64
CA ILE A 100 5.95 7.76 -8.15
C ILE A 100 5.71 8.05 -6.67
N ARG A 101 6.76 8.05 -5.87
CA ARG A 101 6.66 8.29 -4.43
C ARG A 101 6.09 9.67 -4.12
N LYS A 102 6.57 10.70 -4.82
CA LYS A 102 6.05 12.06 -4.67
C LYS A 102 4.59 12.14 -5.13
N ALA A 103 4.28 11.55 -6.27
CA ALA A 103 2.94 11.56 -6.83
C ALA A 103 1.93 10.85 -5.92
N LEU A 104 2.31 9.74 -5.30
CA LEU A 104 1.47 9.01 -4.37
C LEU A 104 1.06 9.85 -3.16
N SER A 105 1.89 10.78 -2.72
CA SER A 105 1.57 11.66 -1.58
C SER A 105 0.36 12.57 -1.86
N TYR A 106 0.03 12.81 -3.12
CA TYR A 106 -1.12 13.62 -3.53
C TYR A 106 -2.38 12.81 -3.80
N VAL A 107 -2.27 11.49 -3.72
CA VAL A 107 -3.43 10.59 -3.89
C VAL A 107 -4.09 10.37 -2.54
N PRO A 108 -5.44 10.44 -2.44
CA PRO A 108 -6.13 10.19 -1.19
C PRO A 108 -5.78 8.82 -0.58
N ASP A 109 -5.82 8.72 0.75
CA ASP A 109 -5.35 7.56 1.50
C ASP A 109 -5.93 6.23 1.01
N SER A 110 -7.24 6.16 0.78
CA SER A 110 -7.88 4.90 0.34
C SER A 110 -7.47 4.51 -1.08
N SER A 111 -7.39 5.46 -2.01
CA SER A 111 -6.92 5.18 -3.37
C SER A 111 -5.44 4.80 -3.37
N ARG A 112 -4.64 5.46 -2.54
CA ARG A 112 -3.21 5.13 -2.39
C ARG A 112 -3.01 3.72 -1.85
N LEU A 113 -3.83 3.28 -0.89
CA LEU A 113 -3.82 1.91 -0.39
C LEU A 113 -4.07 0.92 -1.53
N ILE A 114 -5.12 1.14 -2.30
CA ILE A 114 -5.48 0.22 -3.39
C ILE A 114 -4.41 0.21 -4.49
N LEU A 115 -3.88 1.38 -4.87
CA LEU A 115 -2.77 1.47 -5.82
C LEU A 115 -1.55 0.69 -5.35
N THR A 116 -1.21 0.83 -4.07
CA THR A 116 -0.06 0.12 -3.48
C THR A 116 -0.26 -1.39 -3.57
N LEU A 117 -1.43 -1.88 -3.17
CA LEU A 117 -1.70 -3.31 -3.15
C LEU A 117 -1.74 -3.92 -4.57
N HIS A 118 -2.28 -3.19 -5.52
CA HIS A 118 -2.41 -3.70 -6.88
C HIS A 118 -1.13 -3.54 -7.71
N LEU A 119 -0.58 -2.32 -7.78
CA LEU A 119 0.58 -2.03 -8.63
C LEU A 119 1.90 -2.51 -8.05
N PHE A 120 2.10 -2.35 -6.75
CA PHE A 120 3.38 -2.66 -6.12
C PHE A 120 3.44 -4.06 -5.53
N GLU A 121 2.33 -4.54 -4.96
CA GLU A 121 2.28 -5.83 -4.30
C GLU A 121 1.67 -6.94 -5.16
N GLY A 122 1.05 -6.59 -6.29
CA GLY A 122 0.57 -7.56 -7.27
C GLY A 122 -0.72 -8.28 -6.93
N TYR A 123 -1.51 -7.76 -5.98
CA TYR A 123 -2.80 -8.36 -5.63
C TYR A 123 -3.86 -7.98 -6.66
N ASP A 124 -4.75 -8.92 -6.98
CA ASP A 124 -5.91 -8.63 -7.80
C ASP A 124 -7.04 -7.99 -6.97
N TYR A 125 -8.09 -7.52 -7.62
CA TYR A 125 -9.18 -6.81 -6.92
C TYR A 125 -9.91 -7.69 -5.91
N GLN A 126 -10.07 -8.96 -6.20
CA GLN A 126 -10.70 -9.90 -5.29
C GLN A 126 -9.87 -10.11 -4.03
N GLU A 127 -8.57 -10.28 -4.19
CA GLU A 127 -7.63 -10.41 -3.07
C GLU A 127 -7.61 -9.15 -2.22
N ILE A 128 -7.58 -7.97 -2.85
CA ILE A 128 -7.62 -6.68 -2.16
C ILE A 128 -8.93 -6.53 -1.37
N SER A 129 -10.06 -6.92 -1.97
CA SER A 129 -11.35 -6.93 -1.28
C SER A 129 -11.31 -7.79 -0.01
N GLN A 130 -10.71 -8.96 -0.09
CA GLN A 130 -10.56 -9.86 1.05
C GLN A 130 -9.64 -9.27 2.14
N ILE A 131 -8.54 -8.67 1.75
CA ILE A 131 -7.56 -8.10 2.68
C ILE A 131 -8.13 -6.87 3.39
N THR A 132 -8.82 -6.00 2.66
CA THR A 132 -9.28 -4.70 3.17
C THR A 132 -10.69 -4.72 3.75
N GLY A 133 -11.51 -5.68 3.35
CA GLY A 133 -12.93 -5.69 3.67
C GLY A 133 -13.77 -4.73 2.83
N ILE A 134 -13.17 -4.09 1.83
CA ILE A 134 -13.87 -3.20 0.91
C ILE A 134 -14.48 -4.03 -0.22
N LYS A 135 -15.68 -3.68 -0.64
CA LYS A 135 -16.36 -4.37 -1.76
C LYS A 135 -15.50 -4.29 -3.02
N GLU A 136 -15.47 -5.37 -3.79
CA GLU A 136 -14.65 -5.46 -5.01
C GLU A 136 -14.95 -4.34 -6.01
N VAL A 137 -16.22 -3.98 -6.18
CA VAL A 137 -16.65 -2.87 -7.04
C VAL A 137 -16.01 -1.55 -6.58
N THR A 138 -16.00 -1.30 -5.28
CA THR A 138 -15.38 -0.11 -4.69
C THR A 138 -13.87 -0.13 -4.84
N VAL A 139 -13.24 -1.29 -4.66
CA VAL A 139 -11.80 -1.47 -4.88
C VAL A 139 -11.43 -1.04 -6.30
N ARG A 140 -12.18 -1.52 -7.29
CA ARG A 140 -11.96 -1.18 -8.71
C ARG A 140 -12.09 0.32 -8.95
N SER A 141 -13.13 0.94 -8.41
CA SER A 141 -13.35 2.38 -8.55
C SER A 141 -12.25 3.20 -7.89
N LEU A 142 -11.83 2.81 -6.70
CA LEU A 142 -10.72 3.47 -5.99
C LEU A 142 -9.42 3.36 -6.78
N TYR A 143 -9.16 2.21 -7.38
CA TYR A 143 -7.97 2.01 -8.22
C TYR A 143 -7.98 2.93 -9.44
N LEU A 144 -9.06 2.94 -10.19
CA LEU A 144 -9.18 3.76 -11.40
C LEU A 144 -9.08 5.26 -11.07
N ARG A 145 -9.72 5.69 -10.01
CA ARG A 145 -9.66 7.07 -9.55
C ARG A 145 -8.25 7.45 -9.11
N GLY A 146 -7.60 6.59 -8.35
CA GLY A 146 -6.23 6.83 -7.90
C GLY A 146 -5.24 6.86 -9.06
N LYS A 147 -5.38 5.95 -10.01
CA LYS A 147 -4.55 5.91 -11.21
C LYS A 147 -4.70 7.20 -12.04
N ARG A 148 -5.94 7.69 -12.17
CA ARG A 148 -6.21 8.94 -12.87
C ARG A 148 -5.50 10.12 -12.19
N LYS A 149 -5.65 10.25 -10.88
CA LYS A 149 -5.00 11.33 -10.12
C LYS A 149 -3.49 11.25 -10.19
N LEU A 150 -2.94 10.05 -10.11
CA LEU A 150 -1.51 9.81 -10.25
C LEU A 150 -1.02 10.28 -11.63
N ALA A 151 -1.73 9.90 -12.69
CA ALA A 151 -1.39 10.28 -14.06
C ALA A 151 -1.49 11.80 -14.28
N GLU A 152 -2.54 12.42 -13.77
CA GLU A 152 -2.71 13.89 -13.86
C GLU A 152 -1.58 14.63 -13.17
N TYR A 153 -1.22 14.18 -11.97
CA TYR A 153 -0.12 14.78 -11.22
C TYR A 153 1.20 14.69 -12.00
N LEU A 154 1.49 13.53 -12.57
CA LEU A 154 2.72 13.30 -13.31
C LEU A 154 2.78 14.09 -14.63
N ARG A 155 1.64 14.32 -15.26
CA ARG A 155 1.58 15.13 -16.50
C ARG A 155 1.74 16.62 -16.27
N ASN A 156 1.15 17.12 -15.18
CA ASN A 156 1.03 18.55 -14.93
C ASN A 156 2.23 19.15 -14.20
N ARG A 157 3.14 18.31 -13.72
CA ARG A 157 4.35 18.82 -13.08
C ARG A 157 5.51 18.86 -14.06
N PRO A 158 6.13 20.04 -14.22
CA PRO A 158 7.44 20.07 -14.84
C PRO A 158 8.42 19.40 -13.87
N TRP A 159 8.83 18.20 -14.21
CA TRP A 159 9.92 17.55 -13.53
C TRP A 159 11.20 18.25 -13.95
N THR A 160 11.52 19.32 -13.28
CA THR A 160 12.82 19.95 -13.42
C THR A 160 13.82 19.16 -12.61
N ASP A 161 14.85 18.74 -13.29
CA ASP A 161 16.00 18.04 -12.69
C ASP A 161 16.57 18.77 -11.48
#